data_c9cf447fef6a3724f76290980792dcb2
#
_entry.id   c9cf447fef6a3724f76290980792dcb2
#
_cell.length_a   1.000
_cell.length_b   1.000
_cell.length_c   1.000
_cell.angle_alpha   90.00
_cell.angle_beta   90.00
_cell.angle_gamma   90.00
#
_symmetry.space_group_name_H-M   'P 1'
#
loop_
_entity.id
_entity.type
_entity.pdbx_description
1 polymer ?
#
loop_
_entity_poly.entity_id
_entity_poly.type
_entity_poly.pdbx_seq_one_letter_code
_entity_poly.pdbx_strand_id
1 'polypeptide(L)'
;MAHVEGDGGARGVVERTDDPSGVPVVKLLGEIDISNAESLGATLDQLIGDETHHLVVDLGALEFMDSSGIAMLLRVAGRVGTIEIRDPSDVVQRIIGCTGLTDILPIERS
;
A
#
# COMPACT_ATOMS: atom_id res chain seq x y z
N MET A 1 9.10 11.25 9.44
CA MET A 1 7.94 10.74 8.70
C MET A 1 7.75 11.54 7.42
N ALA A 2 7.62 10.86 6.31
CA ALA A 2 7.40 11.51 5.02
C ALA A 2 5.91 11.45 4.68
N HIS A 3 5.38 12.55 4.20
CA HIS A 3 3.98 12.66 3.81
C HIS A 3 3.92 13.27 2.42
N VAL A 4 3.35 12.54 1.46
CA VAL A 4 3.26 13.00 0.07
C VAL A 4 1.86 12.73 -0.42
N GLU A 5 1.21 13.75 -0.98
CA GLU A 5 -0.09 13.59 -1.61
C GLU A 5 0.08 13.00 -3.00
N GLY A 6 -0.81 12.09 -3.36
CA GLY A 6 -0.88 11.56 -4.71
C GLY A 6 -1.52 12.56 -5.66
N ASP A 7 -1.59 12.15 -6.92
CA ASP A 7 -2.23 12.94 -7.96
C ASP A 7 -3.71 13.12 -7.64
N GLY A 8 -4.24 14.28 -7.94
CA GLY A 8 -5.64 14.60 -7.67
C GLY A 8 -5.87 15.17 -6.28
N GLY A 9 -4.85 15.64 -5.61
CA GLY A 9 -4.96 16.32 -4.33
C GLY A 9 -5.29 15.39 -3.18
N ALA A 10 -6.49 15.51 -2.61
CA ALA A 10 -6.85 14.83 -1.37
C ALA A 10 -7.29 13.39 -1.53
N ARG A 11 -7.33 12.84 -2.74
CA ARG A 11 -7.91 11.52 -2.95
C ARG A 11 -7.06 10.40 -2.38
N GLY A 12 -5.78 10.44 -2.64
CA GLY A 12 -4.88 9.40 -2.15
C GLY A 12 -3.64 10.02 -1.54
N VAL A 13 -3.24 9.50 -0.39
CA VAL A 13 -2.10 10.03 0.36
C VAL A 13 -1.24 8.86 0.79
N VAL A 14 0.08 9.03 0.72
CA VAL A 14 1.05 8.06 1.21
C VAL A 14 1.86 8.69 2.32
N GLU A 15 1.98 8.00 3.45
CA GLU A 15 2.85 8.41 4.55
C GLU A 15 3.80 7.27 4.85
N ARG A 16 5.06 7.59 5.10
CA ARG A 16 6.02 6.60 5.54
C ARG A 16 6.36 6.82 7.00
N THR A 17 6.35 5.74 7.76
CA THR A 17 6.89 5.70 9.12
C THR A 17 7.71 4.42 9.22
N ASP A 18 8.51 4.28 10.25
CA ASP A 18 9.24 3.05 10.47
C ASP A 18 8.79 2.49 11.81
N ASP A 19 8.66 1.16 11.85
CA ASP A 19 8.31 0.53 13.09
C ASP A 19 9.53 0.52 14.03
N PRO A 20 9.34 0.31 15.34
CA PRO A 20 10.50 0.29 16.27
C PRO A 20 11.57 -0.73 15.93
N SER A 21 11.24 -1.78 15.18
CA SER A 21 12.23 -2.76 14.75
C SER A 21 13.02 -2.32 13.52
N GLY A 22 12.69 -1.18 12.94
CA GLY A 22 13.36 -0.66 11.74
C GLY A 22 12.73 -1.09 10.43
N VAL A 23 11.63 -1.84 10.47
CA VAL A 23 10.93 -2.23 9.24
C VAL A 23 10.15 -1.03 8.71
N PRO A 24 10.31 -0.67 7.43
CA PRO A 24 9.55 0.45 6.89
C PRO A 24 8.07 0.12 6.81
N VAL A 25 7.26 1.09 7.20
CA VAL A 25 5.81 1.01 7.14
C VAL A 25 5.32 2.15 6.27
N VAL A 26 4.55 1.85 5.23
CA VAL A 26 3.88 2.89 4.44
C VAL A 26 2.39 2.79 4.71
N LYS A 27 1.78 3.94 4.92
CA LYS A 27 0.36 4.05 5.20
C LYS A 27 -0.30 4.69 4.00
N LEU A 28 -1.32 4.03 3.48
CA LEU A 28 -2.11 4.55 2.37
C LEU A 28 -3.45 5.03 2.91
N LEU A 29 -3.84 6.24 2.54
CA LEU A 29 -5.06 6.86 3.03
C LEU A 29 -5.92 7.29 1.85
N GLY A 30 -7.22 7.34 2.08
CA GLY A 30 -8.18 7.85 1.10
C GLY A 30 -8.64 6.78 0.14
N GLU A 31 -8.58 7.08 -1.15
CA GLU A 31 -9.07 6.18 -2.20
C GLU A 31 -8.01 6.00 -3.27
N ILE A 32 -7.89 4.78 -3.77
CA ILE A 32 -6.96 4.47 -4.85
C ILE A 32 -7.75 3.88 -6.00
N ASP A 33 -7.66 4.52 -7.17
CA ASP A 33 -8.30 4.05 -8.38
C ASP A 33 -7.39 4.32 -9.58
N ILE A 34 -7.88 4.06 -10.76
CA ILE A 34 -7.09 4.19 -11.98
C ILE A 34 -6.55 5.61 -12.19
N SER A 35 -7.22 6.62 -11.62
CA SER A 35 -6.79 8.02 -11.80
C SER A 35 -5.55 8.37 -11.00
N ASN A 36 -5.25 7.65 -9.91
CA ASN A 36 -4.13 8.00 -9.04
C ASN A 36 -3.18 6.83 -8.71
N ALA A 37 -3.52 5.59 -9.10
CA ALA A 37 -2.71 4.44 -8.72
C ALA A 37 -1.27 4.54 -9.24
N GLU A 38 -1.08 4.98 -10.48
CA GLU A 38 0.25 5.10 -11.04
C GLU A 38 1.08 6.13 -10.31
N SER A 39 0.49 7.28 -10.03
CA SER A 39 1.15 8.36 -9.30
C SER A 39 1.52 7.94 -7.88
N LEU A 40 0.60 7.27 -7.19
CA LEU A 40 0.86 6.78 -5.84
C LEU A 40 1.95 5.71 -5.85
N GLY A 41 1.95 4.84 -6.86
CA GLY A 41 2.98 3.82 -7.00
C GLY A 41 4.36 4.43 -7.18
N ALA A 42 4.47 5.49 -7.98
CA ALA A 42 5.73 6.20 -8.15
C ALA A 42 6.19 6.85 -6.84
N THR A 43 5.25 7.39 -6.09
CA THR A 43 5.56 7.96 -4.76
C THR A 43 6.06 6.89 -3.81
N LEU A 44 5.43 5.73 -3.81
CA LEU A 44 5.89 4.60 -3.00
C LEU A 44 7.31 4.20 -3.37
N ASP A 45 7.62 4.13 -4.66
CA ASP A 45 8.96 3.78 -5.11
C ASP A 45 10.01 4.76 -4.60
N GLN A 46 9.66 6.04 -4.50
CA GLN A 46 10.56 7.05 -3.97
C GLN A 46 10.74 6.94 -2.46
N LEU A 47 9.70 6.56 -1.75
CA LEU A 47 9.74 6.44 -0.29
C LEU A 47 10.39 5.15 0.18
N ILE A 48 10.40 4.13 -0.66
CA ILE A 48 10.99 2.82 -0.33
C ILE A 48 12.40 2.78 -0.90
N GLY A 49 13.39 2.51 -0.07
CA GLY A 49 14.77 2.40 -0.54
C GLY A 49 14.98 1.14 -1.37
N ASP A 50 16.02 1.17 -2.22
CA ASP A 50 16.36 0.02 -3.07
C ASP A 50 16.75 -1.21 -2.27
N GLU A 51 17.18 -1.02 -1.03
CA GLU A 51 17.62 -2.10 -0.16
C GLU A 51 16.51 -2.67 0.71
N THR A 52 15.28 -2.21 0.52
CA THR A 52 14.15 -2.71 1.29
C THR A 52 13.74 -4.09 0.80
N HIS A 53 13.74 -5.07 1.70
CA HIS A 53 13.36 -6.45 1.38
C HIS A 53 12.07 -6.89 2.06
N HIS A 54 11.58 -6.09 2.99
CA HIS A 54 10.31 -6.36 3.68
C HIS A 54 9.64 -5.01 3.93
N LEU A 55 8.37 -4.92 3.58
CA LEU A 55 7.61 -3.70 3.69
C LEU A 55 6.25 -4.00 4.31
N VAL A 56 5.86 -3.19 5.26
CA VAL A 56 4.50 -3.25 5.81
C VAL A 56 3.69 -2.15 5.14
N VAL A 57 2.52 -2.51 4.62
CA VAL A 57 1.59 -1.56 4.01
C VAL A 57 0.36 -1.50 4.90
N ASP A 58 0.16 -0.37 5.56
CA ASP A 58 -0.96 -0.16 6.47
C ASP A 58 -2.13 0.43 5.68
N LEU A 59 -3.22 -0.28 5.61
CA LEU A 59 -4.41 0.11 4.89
C LEU A 59 -5.57 0.50 5.82
N GLY A 60 -5.27 0.73 7.10
CA GLY A 60 -6.31 1.05 8.08
C GLY A 60 -7.08 2.32 7.79
N ALA A 61 -6.46 3.28 7.11
CA ALA A 61 -7.12 4.53 6.74
C ALA A 61 -7.51 4.60 5.27
N LEU A 62 -7.36 3.51 4.53
CA LEU A 62 -7.75 3.44 3.13
C LEU A 62 -9.24 3.09 3.05
N GLU A 63 -10.01 3.94 2.38
CA GLU A 63 -11.45 3.77 2.29
C GLU A 63 -11.88 2.90 1.14
N PHE A 64 -11.12 2.93 0.03
CA PHE A 64 -11.48 2.17 -1.17
C PHE A 64 -10.26 1.98 -2.05
N MET A 65 -10.24 0.85 -2.76
CA MET A 65 -9.21 0.55 -3.74
C MET A 65 -9.82 -0.34 -4.81
N ASP A 66 -9.55 -0.03 -6.08
CA ASP A 66 -9.99 -0.88 -7.18
C ASP A 66 -8.84 -1.77 -7.65
N SER A 67 -9.02 -2.45 -8.79
CA SER A 67 -8.00 -3.37 -9.32
C SER A 67 -6.69 -2.66 -9.66
N SER A 68 -6.74 -1.35 -9.94
CA SER A 68 -5.51 -0.59 -10.20
C SER A 68 -4.64 -0.49 -8.96
N GLY A 69 -5.27 -0.35 -7.77
CA GLY A 69 -4.55 -0.37 -6.51
C GLY A 69 -3.94 -1.73 -6.22
N ILE A 70 -4.69 -2.80 -6.51
CA ILE A 70 -4.17 -4.15 -6.36
C ILE A 70 -2.94 -4.36 -7.24
N ALA A 71 -3.02 -3.94 -8.51
CA ALA A 71 -1.90 -4.06 -9.44
C ALA A 71 -0.67 -3.29 -8.94
N MET A 72 -0.90 -2.10 -8.39
CA MET A 72 0.16 -1.29 -7.79
C MET A 72 0.85 -2.04 -6.64
N LEU A 73 0.06 -2.63 -5.74
CA LEU A 73 0.61 -3.38 -4.61
C LEU A 73 1.40 -4.61 -5.07
N LEU A 74 0.91 -5.31 -6.08
CA LEU A 74 1.62 -6.46 -6.64
C LEU A 74 2.96 -6.05 -7.24
N ARG A 75 3.00 -4.93 -7.94
CA ARG A 75 4.24 -4.41 -8.52
C ARG A 75 5.24 -4.07 -7.42
N VAL A 76 4.78 -3.41 -6.38
CA VAL A 76 5.64 -3.07 -5.24
C VAL A 76 6.14 -4.34 -4.55
N ALA A 77 5.26 -5.33 -4.37
CA ALA A 77 5.65 -6.60 -3.76
C ALA A 77 6.75 -7.29 -4.57
N GLY A 78 6.64 -7.27 -5.89
CA GLY A 78 7.66 -7.87 -6.76
C GLY A 78 9.00 -7.15 -6.65
N ARG A 79 8.99 -5.86 -6.45
CA ARG A 79 10.20 -5.06 -6.31
C ARG A 79 10.88 -5.28 -4.95
N VAL A 80 10.08 -5.28 -3.89
CA VAL A 80 10.58 -5.40 -2.52
C VAL A 80 10.93 -6.85 -2.17
N GLY A 81 10.11 -7.78 -2.61
CA GLY A 81 10.25 -9.20 -2.29
C GLY A 81 9.17 -9.69 -1.35
N THR A 82 8.95 -9.01 -0.23
CA THR A 82 7.92 -9.40 0.74
C THR A 82 7.16 -8.17 1.18
N ILE A 83 5.84 -8.20 1.05
CA ILE A 83 5.01 -7.16 1.67
C ILE A 83 3.97 -7.81 2.59
N GLU A 84 3.60 -7.05 3.60
CA GLU A 84 2.61 -7.47 4.57
C GLU A 84 1.54 -6.39 4.62
N ILE A 85 0.29 -6.78 4.46
CA ILE A 85 -0.84 -5.85 4.49
C ILE A 85 -1.37 -5.82 5.92
N ARG A 86 -1.50 -4.62 6.47
CA ARG A 86 -1.94 -4.44 7.86
C ARG A 86 -3.27 -3.70 7.90
N ASP A 87 -4.21 -4.24 8.65
CA ASP A 87 -5.48 -3.62 9.02
C ASP A 87 -6.35 -3.11 7.86
N PRO A 88 -6.50 -3.88 6.75
CA PRO A 88 -7.40 -3.43 5.70
C PRO A 88 -8.83 -3.36 6.23
N SER A 89 -9.60 -2.37 5.76
CA SER A 89 -11.02 -2.32 6.06
C SER A 89 -11.73 -3.55 5.47
N ASP A 90 -12.95 -3.82 5.93
CA ASP A 90 -13.70 -4.96 5.41
C ASP A 90 -13.90 -4.86 3.90
N VAL A 91 -14.14 -3.64 3.39
CA VAL A 91 -14.31 -3.42 1.95
C VAL A 91 -13.02 -3.75 1.21
N VAL A 92 -11.90 -3.23 1.67
CA VAL A 92 -10.60 -3.44 1.02
C VAL A 92 -10.20 -4.90 1.12
N GLN A 93 -10.41 -5.54 2.26
CA GLN A 93 -10.09 -6.95 2.44
C GLN A 93 -10.88 -7.82 1.47
N ARG A 94 -12.16 -7.49 1.28
CA ARG A 94 -13.02 -8.22 0.34
C ARG A 94 -12.51 -8.07 -1.09
N ILE A 95 -12.08 -6.86 -1.46
CA ILE A 95 -11.54 -6.62 -2.80
C ILE A 95 -10.26 -7.46 -3.01
N ILE A 96 -9.37 -7.48 -2.05
CA ILE A 96 -8.16 -8.30 -2.13
C ILE A 96 -8.52 -9.77 -2.22
N GLY A 97 -9.46 -10.23 -1.41
CA GLY A 97 -9.91 -11.62 -1.40
C GLY A 97 -10.52 -12.07 -2.72
N CYS A 98 -11.28 -11.19 -3.38
CA CYS A 98 -11.92 -11.51 -4.66
C CYS A 98 -10.91 -11.72 -5.78
N THR A 99 -9.69 -11.22 -5.64
CA THR A 99 -8.65 -11.41 -6.65
C THR A 99 -7.90 -12.74 -6.50
N GLY A 100 -8.09 -13.44 -5.39
CA GLY A 100 -7.36 -14.67 -5.10
C GLY A 100 -5.90 -14.44 -4.73
N LEU A 101 -5.52 -13.24 -4.37
CA LEU A 101 -4.13 -12.86 -4.14
C LEU A 101 -3.73 -12.82 -2.67
N THR A 102 -4.54 -13.37 -1.77
CA THR A 102 -4.23 -13.34 -0.34
C THR A 102 -2.95 -14.10 0.00
N ASP A 103 -2.57 -15.08 -0.80
CA ASP A 103 -1.30 -15.80 -0.59
C ASP A 103 -0.10 -14.97 -0.98
N ILE A 104 -0.27 -14.06 -1.95
CA ILE A 104 0.80 -13.18 -2.40
C ILE A 104 0.85 -11.92 -1.55
N LEU A 105 -0.31 -11.47 -1.08
CA LEU A 105 -0.44 -10.28 -0.24
C LEU A 105 -0.96 -10.72 1.14
N PRO A 106 -0.09 -11.26 2.00
CA PRO A 106 -0.54 -11.72 3.31
C PRO A 106 -1.10 -10.57 4.13
N ILE A 107 -2.21 -10.83 4.79
CA ILE A 107 -2.94 -9.83 5.55
C ILE A 107 -2.74 -10.09 7.03
N GLU A 108 -2.27 -9.07 7.74
CA GLU A 108 -2.16 -9.10 9.18
C GLU A 108 -3.27 -8.24 9.78
N ARG A 109 -3.95 -8.79 10.77
CA ARG A 109 -4.97 -8.06 11.52
C ARG A 109 -4.47 -7.85 12.93
N SER A 110 -4.46 -6.61 13.36
CA SER A 110 -4.08 -6.27 14.72
C SER A 110 -5.26 -6.04 15.63
#